data_5fc6541d23affb8ac68975bf69bc026e
#
_entry.id   5fc6541d23affb8ac68975bf69bc026e
#
_cell.length_a   1.000
_cell.length_b   1.000
_cell.length_c   1.000
_cell.angle_alpha   90.00
_cell.angle_beta   90.00
_cell.angle_gamma   90.00
#
_symmetry.space_group_name_H-M   'P 1'
#
loop_
_entity.id
_entity.type
_entity.pdbx_description
1 polymer ?
#
loop_
_entity_poly.entity_id
_entity_poly.type
_entity_poly.pdbx_seq_one_letter_code
_entity_poly.pdbx_strand_id
1 'polypeptide(L)'
;MSATLAHMGAGFADPVHGAQQTFRVLLGAMSEPGGVHALHDAATAGLAPDDAEMRPPLGIAMAATLLTLLDADTPVHLAGTLGNDDARAWLRFHTGARDVPHAAAMTAALARDVDAALWNALDPGSDEAPQSGSTLIVEVDALSDRPLAGGIALTLRGAGIDSARNLAIAGLPAAFWQWRRALQAELPRGVDLVLVRGTQVAAIPRSTRIELEA
;
A
#
# COMPACT_ATOMS: atom_id res chain seq x y z
N MET A 1 -5.60 15.49 30.03
CA MET A 1 -5.92 14.47 29.02
C MET A 1 -6.60 15.00 27.75
N SER A 2 -7.03 16.27 27.69
CA SER A 2 -7.75 16.82 26.52
C SER A 2 -6.86 17.33 25.37
N ALA A 3 -5.61 17.71 25.64
CA ALA A 3 -4.72 18.29 24.63
C ALA A 3 -4.12 17.26 23.64
N THR A 4 -4.02 15.99 24.01
CA THR A 4 -3.44 14.92 23.17
C THR A 4 -4.38 14.50 22.04
N LEU A 5 -5.69 14.60 22.22
CA LEU A 5 -6.68 14.20 21.20
C LEU A 5 -6.79 15.22 20.04
N ALA A 6 -6.50 16.49 20.31
CA ALA A 6 -6.58 17.56 19.29
C ALA A 6 -5.47 17.47 18.21
N HIS A 7 -4.39 16.70 18.46
CA HIS A 7 -3.27 16.53 17.54
C HIS A 7 -3.24 15.16 16.85
N MET A 8 -4.30 14.33 17.01
CA MET A 8 -4.31 12.98 16.40
C MET A 8 -4.57 12.96 14.91
N GLY A 9 -4.84 14.11 14.29
CA GLY A 9 -5.19 14.18 12.87
C GLY A 9 -6.54 13.53 12.55
N ALA A 10 -7.08 13.83 11.38
CA ALA A 10 -8.38 13.32 10.96
C ALA A 10 -8.30 11.88 10.43
N GLY A 11 -9.39 11.13 10.61
CA GLY A 11 -9.68 9.88 9.93
C GLY A 11 -10.76 10.08 8.87
N PHE A 12 -11.44 9.00 8.47
CA PHE A 12 -12.62 9.12 7.60
C PHE A 12 -13.71 9.96 8.27
N ALA A 13 -14.38 10.82 7.50
CA ALA A 13 -15.54 11.58 7.98
C ALA A 13 -16.69 10.66 8.40
N ASP A 14 -16.91 9.57 7.65
CA ASP A 14 -17.77 8.44 7.98
C ASP A 14 -16.91 7.17 7.91
N PRO A 15 -16.50 6.57 9.03
CA PRO A 15 -15.59 5.44 9.06
C PRO A 15 -16.11 4.21 8.30
N VAL A 16 -17.43 3.92 8.40
CA VAL A 16 -18.02 2.75 7.74
C VAL A 16 -18.08 2.96 6.24
N HIS A 17 -18.60 4.10 5.80
CA HIS A 17 -18.76 4.39 4.39
C HIS A 17 -17.41 4.61 3.70
N GLY A 18 -16.50 5.35 4.33
CA GLY A 18 -15.14 5.59 3.84
C GLY A 18 -14.36 4.29 3.66
N ALA A 19 -14.38 3.40 4.65
CA ALA A 19 -13.73 2.09 4.57
C ALA A 19 -14.35 1.20 3.48
N GLN A 20 -15.69 1.16 3.36
CA GLN A 20 -16.36 0.40 2.30
C GLN A 20 -16.00 0.89 0.89
N GLN A 21 -15.97 2.19 0.67
CA GLN A 21 -15.60 2.76 -0.63
C GLN A 21 -14.14 2.49 -0.96
N THR A 22 -13.24 2.69 0.01
CA THR A 22 -11.82 2.37 -0.15
C THR A 22 -11.61 0.88 -0.44
N PHE A 23 -12.30 0.00 0.30
CA PHE A 23 -12.21 -1.46 0.08
C PHE A 23 -12.63 -1.86 -1.33
N ARG A 24 -13.69 -1.27 -1.89
CA ARG A 24 -14.12 -1.54 -3.27
C ARG A 24 -13.06 -1.13 -4.29
N VAL A 25 -12.37 0.00 -4.06
CA VAL A 25 -11.27 0.45 -4.92
C VAL A 25 -10.09 -0.51 -4.83
N LEU A 26 -9.70 -0.91 -3.61
CA LEU A 26 -8.63 -1.90 -3.40
C LEU A 26 -8.95 -3.25 -4.04
N LEU A 27 -10.19 -3.73 -3.87
CA LEU A 27 -10.65 -4.97 -4.49
C LEU A 27 -10.62 -4.88 -6.02
N GLY A 28 -11.06 -3.75 -6.60
CA GLY A 28 -10.94 -3.47 -8.03
C GLY A 28 -9.48 -3.51 -8.49
N ALA A 29 -8.58 -2.82 -7.78
CA ALA A 29 -7.16 -2.81 -8.09
C ALA A 29 -6.51 -4.20 -8.03
N MET A 30 -6.89 -5.03 -7.04
CA MET A 30 -6.42 -6.42 -6.91
C MET A 30 -7.01 -7.34 -7.98
N SER A 31 -8.25 -7.11 -8.42
CA SER A 31 -8.91 -7.93 -9.45
C SER A 31 -8.49 -7.54 -10.88
N GLU A 32 -8.01 -6.31 -11.07
CA GLU A 32 -7.53 -5.77 -12.35
C GLU A 32 -6.07 -5.28 -12.21
N PRO A 33 -5.09 -6.19 -12.03
CA PRO A 33 -3.72 -5.82 -11.70
C PRO A 33 -3.14 -4.81 -12.69
N GLY A 34 -2.46 -3.78 -12.14
CA GLY A 34 -1.88 -2.70 -12.91
C GLY A 34 -2.87 -1.64 -13.40
N GLY A 35 -4.17 -1.78 -13.12
CA GLY A 35 -5.12 -0.69 -13.26
C GLY A 35 -4.85 0.40 -12.24
N VAL A 36 -4.86 1.67 -12.68
CA VAL A 36 -4.75 2.82 -11.77
C VAL A 36 -6.16 3.28 -11.43
N HIS A 37 -6.55 3.11 -10.18
CA HIS A 37 -7.86 3.45 -9.66
C HIS A 37 -7.77 4.70 -8.78
N ALA A 38 -8.81 5.54 -8.78
CA ALA A 38 -8.89 6.70 -7.92
C ALA A 38 -9.82 6.43 -6.72
N LEU A 39 -9.41 6.85 -5.54
CA LEU A 39 -10.30 6.94 -4.39
C LEU A 39 -11.31 8.07 -4.64
N HIS A 40 -12.58 7.79 -4.41
CA HIS A 40 -13.67 8.75 -4.57
C HIS A 40 -13.74 9.71 -3.37
N ASP A 41 -14.42 10.85 -3.56
CA ASP A 41 -14.56 11.87 -2.53
C ASP A 41 -15.08 11.34 -1.19
N ALA A 42 -16.02 10.38 -1.22
CA ALA A 42 -16.53 9.75 -0.02
C ALA A 42 -15.47 8.94 0.76
N ALA A 43 -14.47 8.38 0.06
CA ALA A 43 -13.35 7.64 0.65
C ALA A 43 -12.24 8.57 1.14
N THR A 44 -12.18 9.80 0.64
CA THR A 44 -11.15 10.79 1.02
C THR A 44 -11.68 11.88 1.95
N ALA A 45 -13.01 11.97 2.08
CA ALA A 45 -13.64 12.91 2.99
C ALA A 45 -13.15 12.71 4.43
N GLY A 46 -12.70 13.79 5.05
CA GLY A 46 -12.05 13.78 6.36
C GLY A 46 -10.54 13.55 6.34
N LEU A 47 -9.97 12.92 5.31
CA LEU A 47 -8.51 12.70 5.19
C LEU A 47 -7.76 13.89 4.58
N ALA A 48 -8.46 14.84 3.99
CA ALA A 48 -7.90 16.06 3.43
C ALA A 48 -8.59 17.32 4.00
N PRO A 49 -8.57 17.52 5.34
CA PRO A 49 -9.18 18.72 5.92
C PRO A 49 -8.44 19.98 5.46
N ASP A 50 -9.15 21.13 5.44
CA ASP A 50 -8.57 22.43 5.10
C ASP A 50 -7.47 22.81 6.10
N ASP A 51 -7.69 22.50 7.37
CA ASP A 51 -6.70 22.70 8.43
C ASP A 51 -5.56 21.68 8.31
N ALA A 52 -4.37 22.19 8.02
CA ALA A 52 -3.17 21.36 7.85
C ALA A 52 -2.77 20.61 9.12
N GLU A 53 -3.06 21.14 10.32
CA GLU A 53 -2.75 20.50 11.58
C GLU A 53 -3.64 19.27 11.85
N MET A 54 -4.82 19.23 11.20
CA MET A 54 -5.75 18.10 11.29
C MET A 54 -5.50 17.02 10.23
N ARG A 55 -4.56 17.21 9.32
CA ARG A 55 -4.24 16.20 8.30
C ARG A 55 -3.61 14.96 8.91
N PRO A 56 -3.92 13.76 8.39
CA PRO A 56 -3.18 12.56 8.78
C PRO A 56 -1.68 12.74 8.49
N PRO A 57 -0.80 12.15 9.32
CA PRO A 57 0.65 12.20 9.10
C PRO A 57 1.12 11.32 7.91
N LEU A 58 0.19 10.86 7.08
CA LEU A 58 0.35 9.96 5.95
C LEU A 58 -0.33 10.55 4.72
N GLY A 59 0.11 10.17 3.52
CA GLY A 59 -0.60 10.49 2.28
C GLY A 59 -2.03 9.95 2.28
N ILE A 60 -2.95 10.63 1.58
CA ILE A 60 -4.40 10.32 1.63
C ILE A 60 -4.67 8.86 1.27
N ALA A 61 -4.13 8.37 0.15
CA ALA A 61 -4.37 6.98 -0.26
C ALA A 61 -3.71 5.96 0.68
N MET A 62 -2.54 6.28 1.26
CA MET A 62 -1.90 5.49 2.30
C MET A 62 -2.79 5.42 3.54
N ALA A 63 -3.23 6.57 4.05
CA ALA A 63 -4.10 6.65 5.21
C ALA A 63 -5.42 5.88 5.00
N ALA A 64 -6.11 6.10 3.86
CA ALA A 64 -7.34 5.39 3.52
C ALA A 64 -7.14 3.88 3.46
N THR A 65 -6.05 3.43 2.84
CA THR A 65 -5.72 2.00 2.72
C THR A 65 -5.48 1.37 4.09
N LEU A 66 -4.68 2.01 4.95
CA LEU A 66 -4.37 1.50 6.29
C LEU A 66 -5.61 1.50 7.19
N LEU A 67 -6.43 2.56 7.17
CA LEU A 67 -7.69 2.61 7.92
C LEU A 67 -8.70 1.54 7.49
N THR A 68 -8.59 1.06 6.26
CA THR A 68 -9.50 0.06 5.70
C THR A 68 -9.05 -1.37 5.98
N LEU A 69 -7.74 -1.62 5.96
CA LEU A 69 -7.18 -2.98 6.03
C LEU A 69 -6.71 -3.39 7.42
N LEU A 70 -6.51 -2.43 8.32
CA LEU A 70 -5.92 -2.72 9.63
C LEU A 70 -6.93 -2.57 10.75
N ASP A 71 -6.77 -3.45 11.73
CA ASP A 71 -7.47 -3.43 13.01
C ASP A 71 -6.51 -3.85 14.15
N ALA A 72 -7.04 -4.08 15.35
CA ALA A 72 -6.24 -4.46 16.52
C ALA A 72 -5.54 -5.83 16.36
N ASP A 73 -6.06 -6.69 15.50
CA ASP A 73 -5.56 -8.06 15.27
C ASP A 73 -4.62 -8.14 14.06
N THR A 74 -4.50 -7.06 13.28
CA THR A 74 -3.65 -6.97 12.11
C THR A 74 -2.35 -6.21 12.43
N PRO A 75 -1.24 -6.89 12.79
CA PRO A 75 0.02 -6.22 13.07
C PRO A 75 0.59 -5.60 11.79
N VAL A 76 1.12 -4.39 11.90
CA VAL A 76 1.69 -3.63 10.80
C VAL A 76 3.14 -3.26 11.09
N HIS A 77 3.96 -3.08 10.06
CA HIS A 77 5.27 -2.45 10.15
C HIS A 77 5.29 -1.15 9.36
N LEU A 78 5.46 -0.04 10.06
CA LEU A 78 5.68 1.27 9.42
C LEU A 78 7.18 1.50 9.26
N ALA A 79 7.65 1.58 8.02
CA ALA A 79 9.06 1.65 7.71
C ALA A 79 9.49 3.02 7.15
N GLY A 80 10.80 3.26 7.20
CA GLY A 80 11.40 4.49 6.69
C GLY A 80 10.78 5.74 7.31
N THR A 81 10.53 6.75 6.51
CA THR A 81 9.93 8.02 6.94
C THR A 81 8.50 7.90 7.46
N LEU A 82 7.77 6.83 7.10
CA LEU A 82 6.44 6.55 7.66
C LEU A 82 6.50 6.05 9.11
N GLY A 83 7.62 5.46 9.53
CA GLY A 83 7.81 4.91 10.86
C GLY A 83 8.08 5.95 11.95
N ASN A 84 7.46 7.12 11.90
CA ASN A 84 7.56 8.17 12.93
C ASN A 84 6.49 8.03 14.01
N ASP A 85 6.67 8.72 15.14
CA ASP A 85 5.80 8.59 16.30
C ASP A 85 4.39 9.11 16.04
N ASP A 86 4.22 10.14 15.21
CA ASP A 86 2.92 10.69 14.87
C ASP A 86 2.10 9.69 14.04
N ALA A 87 2.72 9.06 13.05
CA ALA A 87 2.06 8.03 12.24
C ALA A 87 1.66 6.79 13.07
N ARG A 88 2.54 6.36 13.98
CA ARG A 88 2.24 5.25 14.92
C ARG A 88 1.09 5.60 15.86
N ALA A 89 1.10 6.80 16.43
CA ALA A 89 0.06 7.27 17.35
C ALA A 89 -1.28 7.41 16.61
N TRP A 90 -1.27 8.00 15.43
CA TRP A 90 -2.45 8.17 14.58
C TRP A 90 -3.07 6.82 14.20
N LEU A 91 -2.25 5.89 13.69
CA LEU A 91 -2.72 4.58 13.27
C LEU A 91 -3.31 3.79 14.45
N ARG A 92 -2.60 3.76 15.57
CA ARG A 92 -3.08 3.10 16.78
C ARG A 92 -4.40 3.69 17.29
N PHE A 93 -4.55 5.00 17.21
CA PHE A 93 -5.78 5.69 17.65
C PHE A 93 -6.99 5.29 16.78
N HIS A 94 -6.81 5.27 15.44
CA HIS A 94 -7.91 5.04 14.52
C HIS A 94 -8.24 3.57 14.28
N THR A 95 -7.26 2.66 14.38
CA THR A 95 -7.44 1.24 14.02
C THR A 95 -7.19 0.29 15.17
N GLY A 96 -6.49 0.72 16.22
CA GLY A 96 -5.97 -0.17 17.24
C GLY A 96 -4.77 -1.03 16.80
N ALA A 97 -4.34 -0.95 15.55
CA ALA A 97 -3.23 -1.73 15.01
C ALA A 97 -1.93 -1.46 15.78
N ARG A 98 -1.12 -2.50 15.90
CA ARG A 98 0.18 -2.43 16.58
C ARG A 98 1.30 -2.37 15.54
N ASP A 99 2.18 -1.36 15.66
CA ASP A 99 3.44 -1.35 14.93
C ASP A 99 4.39 -2.38 15.56
N VAL A 100 4.88 -3.29 14.73
CA VAL A 100 5.74 -4.42 15.15
C VAL A 100 6.96 -4.50 14.25
N PRO A 101 8.04 -5.20 14.64
CA PRO A 101 9.13 -5.49 13.74
C PRO A 101 8.64 -6.20 12.46
N HIS A 102 9.26 -5.91 11.32
CA HIS A 102 8.84 -6.40 10.00
C HIS A 102 8.65 -7.92 9.93
N ALA A 103 9.47 -8.69 10.63
CA ALA A 103 9.36 -10.16 10.67
C ALA A 103 8.07 -10.70 11.34
N ALA A 104 7.34 -9.84 12.05
CA ALA A 104 6.09 -10.21 12.72
C ALA A 104 4.88 -9.48 12.11
N ALA A 105 5.08 -8.70 11.05
CA ALA A 105 4.03 -7.92 10.42
C ALA A 105 3.37 -8.68 9.28
N MET A 106 2.04 -8.69 9.24
CA MET A 106 1.26 -9.15 8.09
C MET A 106 1.15 -8.09 7.00
N THR A 107 1.28 -6.82 7.38
CA THR A 107 1.25 -5.68 6.47
C THR A 107 2.45 -4.80 6.74
N ALA A 108 3.18 -4.41 5.71
CA ALA A 108 4.23 -3.40 5.79
C ALA A 108 3.82 -2.18 4.97
N ALA A 109 4.05 -0.99 5.50
CA ALA A 109 3.80 0.26 4.80
C ALA A 109 5.11 1.03 4.65
N LEU A 110 5.40 1.47 3.44
CA LEU A 110 6.63 2.17 3.07
C LEU A 110 6.31 3.47 2.34
N ALA A 111 7.19 4.46 2.51
CA ALA A 111 7.38 5.50 1.50
C ALA A 111 8.45 5.07 0.49
N ARG A 112 8.74 5.95 -0.48
CA ARG A 112 9.76 5.75 -1.53
C ARG A 112 11.21 5.53 -1.05
N ASP A 113 11.50 5.82 0.21
CA ASP A 113 12.81 5.61 0.85
C ASP A 113 13.03 4.15 1.28
N VAL A 114 12.78 3.24 0.37
CA VAL A 114 12.73 1.79 0.62
C VAL A 114 14.13 1.21 0.78
N ASP A 115 14.37 0.52 1.89
CA ASP A 115 15.59 -0.25 2.11
C ASP A 115 15.44 -1.70 1.62
N ALA A 116 16.47 -2.20 0.92
CA ALA A 116 16.52 -3.58 0.45
C ALA A 116 16.42 -4.61 1.59
N ALA A 117 16.92 -4.29 2.78
CA ALA A 117 16.81 -5.15 3.94
C ALA A 117 15.35 -5.42 4.32
N LEU A 118 14.47 -4.43 4.13
CA LEU A 118 13.07 -4.55 4.48
C LEU A 118 12.33 -5.51 3.54
N TRP A 119 12.36 -5.27 2.22
CA TRP A 119 11.58 -6.13 1.33
C TRP A 119 12.07 -7.57 1.27
N ASN A 120 13.38 -7.79 1.50
CA ASN A 120 13.94 -9.14 1.61
C ASN A 120 13.53 -9.88 2.89
N ALA A 121 13.06 -9.15 3.90
CA ALA A 121 12.64 -9.70 5.19
C ALA A 121 11.12 -9.92 5.29
N LEU A 122 10.35 -9.55 4.26
CA LEU A 122 8.91 -9.79 4.22
C LEU A 122 8.64 -11.30 4.12
N ASP A 123 7.66 -11.76 4.90
CA ASP A 123 7.22 -13.16 4.86
C ASP A 123 6.41 -13.42 3.56
N PRO A 124 6.85 -14.33 2.68
CA PRO A 124 6.08 -14.69 1.49
C PRO A 124 4.95 -15.69 1.79
N GLY A 125 4.78 -16.14 3.03
CA GLY A 125 3.89 -17.22 3.40
C GLY A 125 4.49 -18.61 3.18
N SER A 126 3.69 -19.65 3.38
CA SER A 126 4.07 -21.04 3.15
C SER A 126 3.26 -21.68 2.01
N ASP A 127 3.68 -22.86 1.56
CA ASP A 127 2.95 -23.61 0.52
C ASP A 127 1.57 -24.06 1.02
N GLU A 128 1.44 -24.35 2.32
CA GLU A 128 0.18 -24.74 2.96
C GLU A 128 -0.72 -23.54 3.28
N ALA A 129 -0.11 -22.36 3.54
CA ALA A 129 -0.81 -21.14 3.92
C ALA A 129 -0.25 -19.92 3.17
N PRO A 130 -0.36 -19.84 1.84
CA PRO A 130 0.17 -18.74 1.07
C PRO A 130 -0.52 -17.40 1.41
N GLN A 131 -1.75 -17.43 1.91
CA GLN A 131 -2.49 -16.25 2.36
C GLN A 131 -1.90 -15.58 3.60
N SER A 132 -1.01 -16.26 4.35
CA SER A 132 -0.29 -15.66 5.47
C SER A 132 0.87 -14.76 5.02
N GLY A 133 1.19 -14.76 3.72
CA GLY A 133 2.22 -13.89 3.17
C GLY A 133 1.88 -12.41 3.30
N SER A 134 2.93 -11.60 3.44
CA SER A 134 2.82 -10.16 3.69
C SER A 134 2.13 -9.41 2.54
N THR A 135 1.38 -8.38 2.90
CA THR A 135 0.95 -7.32 1.99
C THR A 135 1.86 -6.11 2.16
N LEU A 136 2.44 -5.63 1.07
CA LEU A 136 3.31 -4.45 1.06
C LEU A 136 2.58 -3.26 0.43
N ILE A 137 2.36 -2.22 1.22
CA ILE A 137 1.76 -0.96 0.76
C ILE A 137 2.87 0.05 0.56
N VAL A 138 3.03 0.59 -0.64
CA VAL A 138 4.13 1.50 -0.97
C VAL A 138 3.60 2.82 -1.51
N GLU A 139 4.00 3.92 -0.88
CA GLU A 139 3.79 5.24 -1.45
C GLU A 139 4.87 5.54 -2.49
N VAL A 140 4.45 5.87 -3.71
CA VAL A 140 5.32 6.11 -4.86
C VAL A 140 5.24 7.55 -5.35
N ASP A 141 6.18 7.97 -6.22
CA ASP A 141 6.18 9.33 -6.76
C ASP A 141 5.11 9.56 -7.84
N ALA A 142 4.88 8.54 -8.67
CA ALA A 142 3.84 8.57 -9.69
C ALA A 142 3.40 7.17 -10.11
N LEU A 143 2.12 7.08 -10.52
CA LEU A 143 1.49 5.90 -11.13
C LEU A 143 0.83 6.33 -12.44
N SER A 144 0.98 5.53 -13.52
CA SER A 144 0.37 5.81 -14.81
C SER A 144 0.24 4.54 -15.65
N ASP A 145 -0.81 4.46 -16.46
CA ASP A 145 -0.99 3.49 -17.54
C ASP A 145 -0.17 3.86 -18.80
N ARG A 146 0.49 5.02 -18.78
CA ARG A 146 1.34 5.56 -19.84
C ARG A 146 2.79 5.72 -19.37
N PRO A 147 3.76 5.72 -20.30
CA PRO A 147 5.15 5.94 -19.93
C PRO A 147 5.35 7.21 -19.09
N LEU A 148 6.19 7.11 -18.07
CA LEU A 148 6.57 8.21 -17.17
C LEU A 148 8.05 8.55 -17.37
N ALA A 149 8.38 9.83 -17.48
CA ALA A 149 9.77 10.28 -17.51
C ALA A 149 10.46 9.91 -16.18
N GLY A 150 11.54 9.15 -16.26
CA GLY A 150 12.27 8.65 -15.07
C GLY A 150 11.53 7.54 -14.29
N GLY A 151 10.40 7.06 -14.78
CA GLY A 151 9.70 5.91 -14.21
C GLY A 151 10.19 4.58 -14.81
N ILE A 152 9.86 3.51 -14.12
CA ILE A 152 10.07 2.15 -14.61
C ILE A 152 8.75 1.66 -15.21
N ALA A 153 8.80 1.18 -16.45
CA ALA A 153 7.66 0.56 -17.11
C ALA A 153 7.68 -0.94 -16.87
N LEU A 154 6.52 -1.45 -16.45
CA LEU A 154 6.25 -2.86 -16.23
C LEU A 154 5.21 -3.33 -17.23
N THR A 155 5.46 -4.48 -17.85
CA THR A 155 4.42 -5.25 -18.54
C THR A 155 3.92 -6.34 -17.59
N LEU A 156 2.62 -6.33 -17.30
CA LEU A 156 1.95 -7.22 -16.35
C LEU A 156 1.13 -8.26 -17.10
N ARG A 157 1.17 -9.52 -16.60
CA ARG A 157 0.38 -10.64 -17.12
C ARG A 157 -0.15 -11.50 -15.97
N GLY A 158 -1.31 -12.07 -16.13
CA GLY A 158 -1.88 -12.98 -15.13
C GLY A 158 -3.39 -12.88 -15.02
N ALA A 159 -3.94 -13.41 -13.95
CA ALA A 159 -5.36 -13.35 -13.66
C ALA A 159 -5.83 -11.88 -13.59
N GLY A 160 -7.01 -11.60 -14.14
CA GLY A 160 -7.56 -10.24 -14.21
C GLY A 160 -6.98 -9.35 -15.31
N ILE A 161 -6.08 -9.91 -16.16
CA ILE A 161 -5.48 -9.22 -17.30
C ILE A 161 -5.75 -10.04 -18.55
N ASP A 162 -6.41 -9.44 -19.55
CA ASP A 162 -6.81 -10.13 -20.78
C ASP A 162 -5.60 -10.67 -21.55
N SER A 163 -4.60 -9.83 -21.85
CA SER A 163 -3.37 -10.24 -22.55
C SER A 163 -2.12 -9.72 -21.84
N ALA A 164 -1.99 -8.42 -21.77
CA ALA A 164 -0.96 -7.70 -21.05
C ALA A 164 -1.46 -6.31 -20.66
N ARG A 165 -0.95 -5.77 -19.57
CA ARG A 165 -1.23 -4.40 -19.12
C ARG A 165 0.07 -3.70 -18.76
N ASN A 166 0.20 -2.46 -19.17
CA ASN A 166 1.35 -1.64 -18.83
C ASN A 166 1.05 -0.80 -17.59
N LEU A 167 2.04 -0.71 -16.71
CA LEU A 167 2.02 0.16 -15.55
C LEU A 167 3.40 0.82 -15.43
N ALA A 168 3.43 2.14 -15.43
CA ALA A 168 4.64 2.92 -15.18
C ALA A 168 4.63 3.47 -13.75
N ILE A 169 5.74 3.30 -13.04
CA ILE A 169 5.90 3.68 -11.65
C ILE A 169 7.19 4.49 -11.50
N ALA A 170 7.11 5.64 -10.83
CA ALA A 170 8.28 6.39 -10.39
C ALA A 170 8.44 6.32 -8.86
N GLY A 171 9.69 6.44 -8.38
CA GLY A 171 10.01 6.49 -6.94
C GLY A 171 10.48 5.17 -6.34
N LEU A 172 10.55 4.08 -7.12
CA LEU A 172 11.10 2.80 -6.67
C LEU A 172 12.32 2.40 -7.50
N PRO A 173 13.38 1.87 -6.88
CA PRO A 173 14.58 1.48 -7.60
C PRO A 173 14.38 0.20 -8.43
N ALA A 174 15.16 0.03 -9.50
CA ALA A 174 15.12 -1.17 -10.32
C ALA A 174 15.33 -2.47 -9.52
N ALA A 175 16.14 -2.42 -8.46
CA ALA A 175 16.40 -3.55 -7.58
C ALA A 175 15.12 -4.06 -6.88
N PHE A 176 14.19 -3.17 -6.52
CA PHE A 176 12.90 -3.53 -5.96
C PHE A 176 12.08 -4.39 -6.95
N TRP A 177 12.05 -3.99 -8.22
CA TRP A 177 11.32 -4.71 -9.25
C TRP A 177 12.00 -6.04 -9.63
N GLN A 178 13.32 -6.10 -9.57
CA GLN A 178 14.08 -7.35 -9.73
C GLN A 178 13.75 -8.34 -8.61
N TRP A 179 13.72 -7.88 -7.36
CA TRP A 179 13.26 -8.67 -6.22
C TRP A 179 11.82 -9.17 -6.43
N ARG A 180 10.88 -8.27 -6.75
CA ARG A 180 9.49 -8.66 -6.97
C ARG A 180 9.34 -9.67 -8.10
N ARG A 181 10.12 -9.55 -9.17
CA ARG A 181 10.16 -10.51 -10.26
C ARG A 181 10.68 -11.87 -9.80
N ALA A 182 11.70 -11.91 -8.96
CA ALA A 182 12.28 -13.15 -8.46
C ALA A 182 11.26 -13.97 -7.64
N LEU A 183 10.37 -13.32 -6.88
CA LEU A 183 9.30 -14.00 -6.12
C LEU A 183 8.32 -14.80 -6.98
N GLN A 184 8.26 -14.56 -8.28
CA GLN A 184 7.38 -15.32 -9.18
C GLN A 184 7.74 -16.81 -9.28
N ALA A 185 8.99 -17.15 -9.00
CA ALA A 185 9.44 -18.54 -8.96
C ALA A 185 8.94 -19.29 -7.72
N GLU A 186 8.42 -18.58 -6.72
CA GLU A 186 8.02 -19.13 -5.43
C GLU A 186 6.50 -19.39 -5.31
N LEU A 187 5.72 -19.14 -6.35
CA LEU A 187 4.27 -19.36 -6.31
C LEU A 187 3.92 -20.77 -5.80
N PRO A 188 2.92 -20.91 -4.89
CA PRO A 188 1.89 -19.92 -4.51
C PRO A 188 2.32 -18.89 -3.46
N ARG A 189 3.51 -19.02 -2.88
CA ARG A 189 4.07 -18.03 -1.95
C ARG A 189 4.37 -16.71 -2.65
N GLY A 190 4.36 -15.61 -1.91
CA GLY A 190 4.70 -14.30 -2.45
C GLY A 190 4.15 -13.14 -1.62
N VAL A 191 4.45 -11.93 -2.07
CA VAL A 191 4.04 -10.68 -1.44
C VAL A 191 3.09 -9.94 -2.38
N ASP A 192 1.94 -9.55 -1.86
CA ASP A 192 0.99 -8.70 -2.59
C ASP A 192 1.41 -7.24 -2.47
N LEU A 193 1.39 -6.50 -3.57
CA LEU A 193 1.75 -5.09 -3.59
C LEU A 193 0.51 -4.21 -3.78
N VAL A 194 0.43 -3.16 -2.97
CA VAL A 194 -0.50 -2.04 -3.14
C VAL A 194 0.34 -0.77 -3.29
N LEU A 195 0.26 -0.14 -4.44
CA LEU A 195 0.97 1.09 -4.77
C LEU A 195 0.01 2.26 -4.62
N VAL A 196 0.41 3.29 -3.88
CA VAL A 196 -0.45 4.44 -3.59
C VAL A 196 0.24 5.76 -3.95
N ARG A 197 -0.54 6.74 -4.46
CA ARG A 197 -0.06 8.09 -4.75
C ARG A 197 -1.21 9.10 -4.73
N GLY A 198 -1.13 10.11 -3.88
CA GLY A 198 -2.21 11.10 -3.75
C GLY A 198 -3.53 10.42 -3.37
N THR A 199 -4.47 10.34 -4.32
CA THR A 199 -5.72 9.58 -4.19
C THR A 199 -5.75 8.34 -5.10
N GLN A 200 -4.64 8.00 -5.75
CA GLN A 200 -4.54 6.87 -6.69
C GLN A 200 -4.06 5.61 -5.98
N VAL A 201 -4.56 4.48 -6.45
CA VAL A 201 -4.20 3.13 -6.00
C VAL A 201 -4.02 2.24 -7.22
N ALA A 202 -2.95 1.44 -7.23
CA ALA A 202 -2.79 0.31 -8.13
C ALA A 202 -2.34 -0.90 -7.32
N ALA A 203 -2.64 -2.11 -7.79
CA ALA A 203 -2.18 -3.31 -7.11
C ALA A 203 -1.51 -4.30 -8.05
N ILE A 204 -0.59 -5.07 -7.50
CA ILE A 204 0.10 -6.17 -8.17
C ILE A 204 0.06 -7.37 -7.24
N PRO A 205 -0.97 -8.23 -7.34
CA PRO A 205 -1.06 -9.48 -6.58
C PRO A 205 0.15 -10.37 -6.79
N ARG A 206 0.45 -11.23 -5.82
CA ARG A 206 1.58 -12.19 -5.89
C ARG A 206 1.57 -13.05 -7.14
N SER A 207 0.38 -13.40 -7.63
CA SER A 207 0.19 -14.22 -8.84
C SER A 207 0.44 -13.47 -10.16
N THR A 208 0.50 -12.13 -10.13
CA THR A 208 0.76 -11.32 -11.32
C THR A 208 2.23 -11.41 -11.71
N ARG A 209 2.49 -11.78 -12.95
CA ARG A 209 3.84 -11.77 -13.55
C ARG A 209 4.19 -10.37 -14.00
N ILE A 210 5.42 -9.96 -13.70
CA ILE A 210 5.96 -8.68 -14.13
C ILE A 210 7.16 -8.90 -15.07
N GLU A 211 7.21 -8.12 -16.13
CA GLU A 211 8.34 -8.02 -17.05
C GLU A 211 8.82 -6.57 -17.02
N LEU A 212 10.13 -6.36 -16.85
CA LEU A 212 10.75 -5.04 -16.90
C LEU A 212 11.04 -4.71 -18.35
N GLU A 213 10.54 -3.57 -18.82
CA GLU A 213 10.96 -3.05 -20.12
C GLU A 213 12.42 -2.59 -20.04
N ALA A 214 13.20 -2.94 -21.06
CA ALA A 214 14.63 -2.66 -21.13
C ALA A 214 14.89 -1.18 -21.48
#